data_75f971ff14f1a3129d4467402e48db62
#
_entry.id   75f971ff14f1a3129d4467402e48db62
#
_cell.length_a   1.000
_cell.length_b   1.000
_cell.length_c   1.000
_cell.angle_alpha   90.00
_cell.angle_beta   90.00
_cell.angle_gamma   90.00
#
_symmetry.space_group_name_H-M   'P 1'
#
loop_
_entity.id
_entity.type
_entity.pdbx_description
1 polymer ?
#
loop_
_entity_poly.entity_id
_entity_poly.type
_entity_poly.pdbx_seq_one_letter_code
_entity_poly.pdbx_strand_id
1 'polypeptide(L)'
;RGCAISMPFKEACIPLVDELDASAQAIHSVNTIVNTNGHLKAYNTDYIAIARLLANYKVSPDLVFALRGSGGMAKAVACALKDAGFTRGYIVAIDEASGKQLAELYGYEWRPDTDGIEADLLINATPIGMAGGNDADKLSYSEQEVDKASVIFDVVALPPVTPLIRYARERGKTVITGSEVFAIQAVEQFVLYTGIRPDDVLFQKAAAWSRL
;
A
#
# COMPACT_ATOMS: atom_id res chain seq x y z
N ARG A 1 -16.42 15.87 12.71
CA ARG A 1 -16.11 14.52 13.17
C ARG A 1 -14.70 14.10 12.78
N GLY A 2 -14.23 14.43 11.58
CA GLY A 2 -12.89 14.11 11.12
C GLY A 2 -12.65 14.52 9.67
N CYS A 3 -11.43 14.29 9.18
CA CYS A 3 -11.05 14.55 7.79
C CYS A 3 -10.02 13.53 7.28
N ALA A 4 -10.02 13.33 5.96
CA ALA A 4 -8.96 12.61 5.26
C ALA A 4 -7.77 13.54 5.01
N ILE A 5 -6.56 13.00 5.07
CA ILE A 5 -5.31 13.70 4.77
C ILE A 5 -4.68 13.06 3.53
N SER A 6 -4.41 13.89 2.53
CA SER A 6 -3.76 13.48 1.28
C SER A 6 -2.33 14.02 1.18
N MET A 7 -1.60 13.57 0.17
CA MET A 7 -0.29 14.15 -0.19
C MET A 7 -0.43 15.66 -0.50
N PRO A 8 0.54 16.49 -0.11
CA PRO A 8 1.81 16.13 0.56
C PRO A 8 1.74 16.18 2.10
N PHE A 9 0.56 16.29 2.71
CA PHE A 9 0.37 16.68 4.11
C PHE A 9 0.40 15.51 5.12
N LYS A 10 0.55 14.26 4.68
CA LYS A 10 0.45 13.05 5.52
C LYS A 10 1.46 13.02 6.69
N GLU A 11 2.61 13.64 6.55
CA GLU A 11 3.62 13.77 7.62
C GLU A 11 3.54 15.15 8.30
N ALA A 12 3.27 16.20 7.54
CA ALA A 12 3.23 17.58 8.03
C ALA A 12 2.13 17.85 9.06
N CYS A 13 1.04 17.05 9.07
CA CYS A 13 -0.05 17.19 10.03
C CYS A 13 0.24 16.53 11.39
N ILE A 14 1.28 15.71 11.52
CA ILE A 14 1.59 14.98 12.76
C ILE A 14 1.75 15.91 13.96
N PRO A 15 2.51 17.04 13.90
CA PRO A 15 2.64 17.93 15.04
C PRO A 15 1.37 18.72 15.38
N LEU A 16 0.30 18.59 14.59
CA LEU A 16 -0.98 19.30 14.77
C LEU A 16 -2.06 18.41 15.40
N VAL A 17 -1.77 17.16 15.74
CA VAL A 17 -2.70 16.23 16.38
C VAL A 17 -2.26 15.89 17.80
N ASP A 18 -3.22 15.50 18.64
CA ASP A 18 -2.96 15.19 20.05
C ASP A 18 -2.45 13.75 20.24
N GLU A 19 -2.85 12.83 19.36
CA GLU A 19 -2.54 11.40 19.49
C GLU A 19 -2.35 10.74 18.12
N LEU A 20 -1.34 9.85 18.02
CA LEU A 20 -1.18 8.93 16.90
C LEU A 20 -1.65 7.54 17.31
N ASP A 21 -2.54 6.96 16.51
CA ASP A 21 -2.87 5.53 16.57
C ASP A 21 -1.65 4.68 16.16
N ALA A 22 -1.58 3.42 16.61
CA ALA A 22 -0.50 2.52 16.26
C ALA A 22 -0.28 2.40 14.73
N SER A 23 -1.36 2.44 13.94
CA SER A 23 -1.32 2.41 12.47
C SER A 23 -0.58 3.60 11.85
N ALA A 24 -0.65 4.77 12.48
CA ALA A 24 0.03 5.98 12.00
C ALA A 24 1.42 6.15 12.62
N GLN A 25 1.58 5.72 13.87
CA GLN A 25 2.83 5.84 14.62
C GLN A 25 3.95 4.99 14.00
N ALA A 26 3.66 3.74 13.64
CA ALA A 26 4.64 2.80 13.10
C ALA A 26 5.27 3.26 11.77
N ILE A 27 4.51 4.01 10.96
CA ILE A 27 4.94 4.47 9.62
C ILE A 27 5.23 5.99 9.57
N HIS A 28 4.96 6.71 10.68
CA HIS A 28 5.08 8.15 10.78
C HIS A 28 4.37 8.89 9.63
N SER A 29 3.14 8.45 9.32
CA SER A 29 2.32 8.97 8.23
C SER A 29 0.84 8.84 8.56
N VAL A 30 0.07 9.89 8.31
CA VAL A 30 -1.35 10.02 8.64
C VAL A 30 -2.17 10.18 7.37
N ASN A 31 -3.30 9.46 7.24
CA ASN A 31 -4.27 9.69 6.18
C ASN A 31 -5.67 10.02 6.72
N THR A 32 -5.90 9.89 8.02
CA THR A 32 -7.21 10.08 8.65
C THR A 32 -7.07 10.73 10.02
N ILE A 33 -7.83 11.79 10.29
CA ILE A 33 -7.91 12.43 11.61
C ILE A 33 -9.35 12.36 12.09
N VAL A 34 -9.55 11.96 13.34
CA VAL A 34 -10.85 11.96 14.02
C VAL A 34 -10.81 12.98 15.15
N ASN A 35 -11.83 13.86 15.21
CA ASN A 35 -12.03 14.79 16.29
C ASN A 35 -13.12 14.25 17.24
N THR A 36 -12.77 14.07 18.51
CA THR A 36 -13.68 13.70 19.57
C THR A 36 -13.63 14.78 20.64
N ASN A 37 -14.60 15.69 20.61
CA ASN A 37 -14.74 16.80 21.57
C ASN A 37 -13.46 17.68 21.68
N GLY A 38 -12.81 17.95 20.56
CA GLY A 38 -11.60 18.75 20.49
C GLY A 38 -10.31 17.95 20.50
N HIS A 39 -10.30 16.68 20.95
CA HIS A 39 -9.14 15.79 20.88
C HIS A 39 -8.98 15.20 19.48
N LEU A 40 -7.81 15.40 18.87
CA LEU A 40 -7.47 14.98 17.51
C LEU A 40 -6.64 13.71 17.56
N LYS A 41 -7.23 12.57 17.16
CA LYS A 41 -6.50 11.31 17.01
C LYS A 41 -6.32 10.96 15.53
N ALA A 42 -5.08 10.64 15.16
CA ALA A 42 -4.70 10.38 13.77
C ALA A 42 -4.41 8.89 13.51
N TYR A 43 -4.78 8.44 12.33
CA TYR A 43 -4.72 7.04 11.88
C TYR A 43 -4.12 6.94 10.48
N ASN A 44 -3.69 5.74 10.12
CA ASN A 44 -3.35 5.40 8.73
C ASN A 44 -4.16 4.18 8.26
N THR A 45 -5.22 4.46 7.50
CA THR A 45 -6.10 3.40 6.97
C THR A 45 -5.53 2.71 5.73
N ASP A 46 -4.50 3.27 5.07
CA ASP A 46 -3.76 2.59 4.00
C ASP A 46 -3.02 1.38 4.59
N TYR A 47 -2.30 1.56 5.70
CA TYR A 47 -1.65 0.47 6.43
C TYR A 47 -2.65 -0.62 6.83
N ILE A 48 -3.79 -0.23 7.42
CA ILE A 48 -4.83 -1.19 7.84
C ILE A 48 -5.33 -2.00 6.65
N ALA A 49 -5.54 -1.35 5.49
CA ALA A 49 -5.99 -2.02 4.27
C ALA A 49 -4.96 -3.03 3.76
N ILE A 50 -3.69 -2.64 3.71
CA ILE A 50 -2.59 -3.50 3.23
C ILE A 50 -2.44 -4.71 4.14
N ALA A 51 -2.37 -4.52 5.46
CA ALA A 51 -2.24 -5.61 6.43
C ALA A 51 -3.41 -6.62 6.29
N ARG A 52 -4.63 -6.11 6.13
CA ARG A 52 -5.82 -6.95 5.90
C ARG A 52 -5.75 -7.73 4.59
N LEU A 53 -5.28 -7.11 3.50
CA LEU A 53 -5.13 -7.79 2.21
C LEU A 53 -4.08 -8.90 2.26
N LEU A 54 -2.92 -8.65 2.84
CA LEU A 54 -1.90 -9.69 3.04
C LEU A 54 -2.48 -10.91 3.79
N ALA A 55 -3.26 -10.67 4.85
CA ALA A 55 -3.92 -11.73 5.62
C ALA A 55 -5.02 -12.45 4.82
N ASN A 56 -5.90 -11.72 4.11
CA ASN A 56 -7.01 -12.29 3.34
C ASN A 56 -6.51 -13.17 2.20
N TYR A 57 -5.45 -12.75 1.51
CA TYR A 57 -4.80 -13.52 0.45
C TYR A 57 -3.86 -14.61 0.99
N LYS A 58 -3.69 -14.69 2.33
CA LYS A 58 -2.81 -15.66 2.99
C LYS A 58 -1.40 -15.64 2.41
N VAL A 59 -0.88 -14.44 2.16
CA VAL A 59 0.47 -14.28 1.59
C VAL A 59 1.48 -14.77 2.62
N SER A 60 2.25 -15.81 2.26
CA SER A 60 3.21 -16.41 3.20
C SER A 60 4.35 -15.44 3.51
N PRO A 61 4.71 -15.23 4.78
CA PRO A 61 5.86 -14.41 5.18
C PRO A 61 7.22 -15.02 4.81
N ASP A 62 7.24 -16.30 4.39
CA ASP A 62 8.46 -16.98 3.92
C ASP A 62 8.89 -16.53 2.51
N LEU A 63 8.00 -15.88 1.76
CA LEU A 63 8.29 -15.35 0.43
C LEU A 63 9.33 -14.23 0.50
N VAL A 64 10.19 -14.18 -0.50
CA VAL A 64 11.05 -13.02 -0.74
C VAL A 64 10.25 -11.97 -1.50
N PHE A 65 10.22 -10.73 -1.02
CA PHE A 65 9.54 -9.66 -1.72
C PHE A 65 10.49 -8.65 -2.35
N ALA A 66 10.02 -7.97 -3.40
CA ALA A 66 10.60 -6.74 -3.94
C ALA A 66 9.51 -5.65 -3.91
N LEU A 67 9.73 -4.61 -3.12
CA LEU A 67 8.86 -3.43 -3.02
C LEU A 67 9.49 -2.28 -3.79
N ARG A 68 8.87 -1.90 -4.90
CA ARG A 68 9.27 -0.76 -5.71
C ARG A 68 8.62 0.52 -5.22
N GLY A 69 9.46 1.48 -4.77
CA GLY A 69 9.06 2.77 -4.21
C GLY A 69 9.58 3.01 -2.80
N SER A 70 9.65 4.28 -2.39
CA SER A 70 10.09 4.72 -1.05
C SER A 70 9.21 5.83 -0.45
N GLY A 71 8.10 6.18 -1.12
CA GLY A 71 7.14 7.19 -0.65
C GLY A 71 6.20 6.69 0.46
N GLY A 72 5.22 7.51 0.83
CA GLY A 72 4.29 7.23 1.93
C GLY A 72 3.54 5.89 1.81
N MET A 73 3.15 5.48 0.58
CA MET A 73 2.52 4.18 0.37
C MET A 73 3.52 3.04 0.54
N ALA A 74 4.76 3.19 0.08
CA ALA A 74 5.81 2.19 0.28
C ALA A 74 6.14 2.01 1.77
N LYS A 75 6.13 3.09 2.56
CA LYS A 75 6.27 3.02 4.03
C LYS A 75 5.17 2.17 4.66
N ALA A 76 3.91 2.38 4.25
CA ALA A 76 2.78 1.59 4.75
C ALA A 76 2.89 0.12 4.37
N VAL A 77 3.31 -0.19 3.14
CA VAL A 77 3.55 -1.57 2.68
C VAL A 77 4.68 -2.22 3.45
N ALA A 78 5.84 -1.56 3.58
CA ALA A 78 7.00 -2.10 4.28
C ALA A 78 6.70 -2.39 5.76
N CYS A 79 5.96 -1.50 6.44
CA CYS A 79 5.49 -1.71 7.79
C CYS A 79 4.57 -2.93 7.89
N ALA A 80 3.55 -3.01 7.02
CA ALA A 80 2.61 -4.13 7.02
C ALA A 80 3.29 -5.48 6.74
N LEU A 81 4.28 -5.51 5.84
CA LEU A 81 5.10 -6.70 5.60
C LEU A 81 5.90 -7.10 6.85
N LYS A 82 6.52 -6.12 7.51
CA LYS A 82 7.28 -6.37 8.76
C LYS A 82 6.39 -6.97 9.84
N ASP A 83 5.21 -6.37 10.05
CA ASP A 83 4.26 -6.82 11.06
C ASP A 83 3.64 -8.20 10.70
N ALA A 84 3.51 -8.50 9.42
CA ALA A 84 3.11 -9.82 8.93
C ALA A 84 4.21 -10.89 9.04
N GLY A 85 5.42 -10.53 9.50
CA GLY A 85 6.51 -11.47 9.75
C GLY A 85 7.48 -11.68 8.59
N PHE A 86 7.42 -10.88 7.51
CA PHE A 86 8.39 -10.97 6.43
C PHE A 86 9.77 -10.56 6.91
N THR A 87 10.77 -11.40 6.65
CA THR A 87 12.17 -11.19 7.07
C THR A 87 13.12 -11.00 5.90
N ARG A 88 12.70 -11.32 4.68
CA ARG A 88 13.53 -11.28 3.47
C ARG A 88 12.87 -10.44 2.40
N GLY A 89 13.55 -9.40 1.95
CA GLY A 89 13.02 -8.57 0.87
C GLY A 89 13.87 -7.35 0.56
N TYR A 90 13.51 -6.72 -0.53
CA TYR A 90 14.21 -5.60 -1.12
C TYR A 90 13.30 -4.37 -1.20
N ILE A 91 13.86 -3.22 -0.84
CA ILE A 91 13.29 -1.91 -1.13
C ILE A 91 13.97 -1.39 -2.40
N VAL A 92 13.24 -1.34 -3.49
CA VAL A 92 13.74 -0.89 -4.79
C VAL A 92 13.35 0.57 -5.01
N ALA A 93 14.32 1.47 -4.95
CA ALA A 93 14.04 2.91 -5.05
C ALA A 93 15.17 3.64 -5.77
N ILE A 94 14.80 4.53 -6.73
CA ILE A 94 15.72 5.37 -7.50
C ILE A 94 16.35 6.43 -6.58
N ASP A 95 15.57 7.00 -5.65
CA ASP A 95 16.10 7.89 -4.64
C ASP A 95 16.80 7.07 -3.55
N GLU A 96 18.11 7.10 -3.56
CA GLU A 96 18.98 6.31 -2.67
C GLU A 96 18.75 6.65 -1.20
N ALA A 97 18.58 7.93 -0.86
CA ALA A 97 18.47 8.38 0.52
C ALA A 97 17.18 7.83 1.16
N SER A 98 16.04 8.06 0.52
CA SER A 98 14.75 7.57 1.02
C SER A 98 14.63 6.05 0.94
N GLY A 99 15.22 5.42 -0.09
CA GLY A 99 15.24 3.96 -0.24
C GLY A 99 16.03 3.28 0.87
N LYS A 100 17.25 3.75 1.16
CA LYS A 100 18.09 3.24 2.26
C LYS A 100 17.44 3.47 3.62
N GLN A 101 16.91 4.66 3.86
CA GLN A 101 16.23 4.98 5.11
C GLN A 101 15.05 4.02 5.36
N LEU A 102 14.24 3.75 4.33
CA LEU A 102 13.11 2.83 4.45
C LEU A 102 13.56 1.38 4.68
N ALA A 103 14.61 0.95 3.98
CA ALA A 103 15.18 -0.39 4.13
C ALA A 103 15.75 -0.60 5.54
N GLU A 104 16.55 0.33 6.05
CA GLU A 104 17.13 0.28 7.39
C GLU A 104 16.06 0.27 8.48
N LEU A 105 15.00 1.09 8.34
CA LEU A 105 13.93 1.20 9.33
C LEU A 105 13.25 -0.15 9.61
N TYR A 106 13.10 -1.00 8.60
CA TYR A 106 12.42 -2.30 8.72
C TYR A 106 13.34 -3.51 8.62
N GLY A 107 14.66 -3.29 8.43
CA GLY A 107 15.66 -4.36 8.34
C GLY A 107 15.63 -5.11 7.02
N TYR A 108 15.37 -4.41 5.91
CA TYR A 108 15.40 -4.92 4.55
C TYR A 108 16.63 -4.42 3.78
N GLU A 109 16.84 -4.93 2.57
CA GLU A 109 17.95 -4.53 1.71
C GLU A 109 17.49 -3.49 0.69
N TRP A 110 18.24 -2.37 0.53
CA TRP A 110 17.98 -1.41 -0.54
C TRP A 110 18.68 -1.81 -1.84
N ARG A 111 17.99 -1.60 -2.97
CA ARG A 111 18.52 -1.72 -4.33
C ARG A 111 18.11 -0.51 -5.18
N PRO A 112 18.96 -0.03 -6.10
CA PRO A 112 18.61 1.06 -7.02
C PRO A 112 17.60 0.62 -8.09
N ASP A 113 17.64 -0.65 -8.48
CA ASP A 113 16.82 -1.30 -9.50
C ASP A 113 16.49 -2.75 -9.12
N THR A 114 15.88 -3.48 -10.03
CA THR A 114 15.49 -4.89 -9.84
C THR A 114 16.49 -5.89 -10.41
N ASP A 115 17.63 -5.44 -10.93
CA ASP A 115 18.62 -6.29 -11.56
C ASP A 115 19.19 -7.33 -10.57
N GLY A 116 19.10 -8.60 -10.96
CA GLY A 116 19.58 -9.72 -10.15
C GLY A 116 18.73 -10.03 -8.90
N ILE A 117 17.58 -9.40 -8.73
CA ILE A 117 16.63 -9.74 -7.67
C ILE A 117 15.79 -10.94 -8.09
N GLU A 118 15.75 -11.96 -7.23
CA GLU A 118 14.78 -13.04 -7.32
C GLU A 118 13.77 -12.88 -6.19
N ALA A 119 12.52 -12.54 -6.55
CA ALA A 119 11.45 -12.32 -5.60
C ALA A 119 10.18 -13.08 -6.00
N ASP A 120 9.51 -13.62 -4.98
CA ASP A 120 8.25 -14.37 -5.11
C ASP A 120 7.03 -13.46 -5.08
N LEU A 121 7.16 -12.31 -4.39
CA LEU A 121 6.14 -11.27 -4.23
C LEU A 121 6.67 -9.95 -4.78
N LEU A 122 6.09 -9.46 -5.88
CA LEU A 122 6.42 -8.17 -6.46
C LEU A 122 5.37 -7.14 -6.07
N ILE A 123 5.82 -6.00 -5.53
CA ILE A 123 4.92 -4.94 -5.04
C ILE A 123 5.28 -3.61 -5.70
N ASN A 124 4.33 -3.02 -6.42
CA ASN A 124 4.47 -1.68 -6.96
C ASN A 124 3.81 -0.65 -6.04
N ALA A 125 4.61 0.22 -5.46
CA ALA A 125 4.17 1.40 -4.69
C ALA A 125 4.65 2.72 -5.35
N THR A 126 4.86 2.69 -6.66
CA THR A 126 5.20 3.85 -7.51
C THR A 126 3.99 4.29 -8.34
N PRO A 127 4.03 5.47 -9.00
CA PRO A 127 3.00 5.88 -9.95
C PRO A 127 3.05 5.16 -11.31
N ILE A 128 3.96 4.20 -11.55
CA ILE A 128 4.02 3.45 -12.81
C ILE A 128 2.72 2.67 -13.00
N GLY A 129 2.09 2.83 -14.15
CA GLY A 129 0.78 2.24 -14.46
C GLY A 129 -0.42 3.09 -14.03
N MET A 130 -0.21 4.25 -13.39
CA MET A 130 -1.29 5.15 -12.96
C MET A 130 -1.84 5.95 -14.14
N ALA A 131 -3.16 6.01 -14.25
CA ALA A 131 -3.84 6.80 -15.27
C ALA A 131 -3.46 8.28 -15.19
N GLY A 132 -3.16 8.89 -16.34
CA GLY A 132 -2.75 10.29 -16.44
C GLY A 132 -1.28 10.57 -16.09
N GLY A 133 -0.53 9.56 -15.67
CA GLY A 133 0.92 9.66 -15.46
C GLY A 133 1.72 9.42 -16.75
N ASN A 134 2.98 9.86 -16.77
CA ASN A 134 3.90 9.66 -17.92
C ASN A 134 4.21 8.17 -18.19
N ASP A 135 4.04 7.32 -17.20
CA ASP A 135 4.33 5.89 -17.24
C ASP A 135 3.05 5.03 -17.14
N ALA A 136 1.90 5.59 -17.55
CA ALA A 136 0.59 4.94 -17.44
C ALA A 136 0.51 3.58 -18.14
N ASP A 137 1.21 3.42 -19.26
CA ASP A 137 1.20 2.21 -20.09
C ASP A 137 2.38 1.26 -19.79
N LYS A 138 3.24 1.60 -18.82
CA LYS A 138 4.43 0.81 -18.49
C LYS A 138 4.15 -0.24 -17.42
N LEU A 139 4.89 -1.35 -17.52
CA LEU A 139 5.04 -2.31 -16.43
C LEU A 139 6.00 -1.76 -15.38
N SER A 140 5.65 -1.89 -14.11
CA SER A 140 6.55 -1.54 -13.00
C SER A 140 7.63 -2.59 -12.74
N TYR A 141 7.46 -3.79 -13.28
CA TYR A 141 8.41 -4.90 -13.28
C TYR A 141 8.46 -5.48 -14.69
N SER A 142 9.59 -6.06 -15.08
CA SER A 142 9.71 -6.72 -16.37
C SER A 142 8.82 -7.97 -16.46
N GLU A 143 8.47 -8.37 -17.68
CA GLU A 143 7.71 -9.60 -17.92
C GLU A 143 8.39 -10.83 -17.29
N GLN A 144 9.72 -10.91 -17.39
CA GLN A 144 10.49 -12.03 -16.83
C GLN A 144 10.41 -12.09 -15.30
N GLU A 145 10.40 -10.94 -14.59
CA GLU A 145 10.24 -10.90 -13.15
C GLU A 145 8.82 -11.34 -12.75
N VAL A 146 7.80 -10.84 -13.45
CA VAL A 146 6.41 -11.24 -13.21
C VAL A 146 6.21 -12.74 -13.48
N ASP A 147 6.82 -13.28 -14.54
CA ASP A 147 6.71 -14.70 -14.87
C ASP A 147 7.29 -15.61 -13.77
N LYS A 148 8.35 -15.18 -13.08
CA LYS A 148 8.97 -15.92 -11.97
C LYS A 148 8.20 -15.80 -10.66
N ALA A 149 7.60 -14.64 -10.40
CA ALA A 149 6.88 -14.36 -9.15
C ALA A 149 5.58 -15.18 -9.03
N SER A 150 5.12 -15.40 -7.82
CA SER A 150 3.86 -16.07 -7.51
C SER A 150 2.73 -15.10 -7.17
N VAL A 151 3.08 -13.96 -6.54
CA VAL A 151 2.13 -12.93 -6.08
C VAL A 151 2.54 -11.57 -6.62
N ILE A 152 1.58 -10.84 -7.16
CA ILE A 152 1.75 -9.47 -7.65
C ILE A 152 0.81 -8.55 -6.88
N PHE A 153 1.37 -7.52 -6.28
CA PHE A 153 0.62 -6.49 -5.58
C PHE A 153 0.88 -5.13 -6.21
N ASP A 154 -0.14 -4.51 -6.75
CA ASP A 154 -0.05 -3.15 -7.30
C ASP A 154 -0.93 -2.22 -6.49
N VAL A 155 -0.34 -1.21 -5.83
CA VAL A 155 -1.11 -0.25 -5.02
C VAL A 155 -1.76 0.87 -5.83
N VAL A 156 -1.51 0.94 -7.13
CA VAL A 156 -2.17 1.90 -8.04
C VAL A 156 -3.66 1.57 -8.11
N ALA A 157 -4.51 2.51 -7.70
CA ALA A 157 -5.96 2.33 -7.66
C ALA A 157 -6.66 2.66 -8.99
N LEU A 158 -6.10 3.56 -9.78
CA LEU A 158 -6.63 3.98 -11.08
C LEU A 158 -5.55 3.89 -12.17
N PRO A 159 -5.79 3.10 -13.24
CA PRO A 159 -6.98 2.30 -13.47
C PRO A 159 -7.07 1.08 -12.52
N PRO A 160 -8.27 0.48 -12.31
CA PRO A 160 -8.42 -0.73 -11.48
C PRO A 160 -7.63 -1.94 -12.00
N VAL A 161 -7.33 -1.95 -13.29
CA VAL A 161 -6.51 -2.97 -13.97
C VAL A 161 -5.36 -2.24 -14.66
N THR A 162 -4.25 -2.10 -13.93
CA THR A 162 -3.00 -1.55 -14.47
C THR A 162 -2.36 -2.51 -15.48
N PRO A 163 -1.37 -2.07 -16.29
CA PRO A 163 -0.61 -2.97 -17.15
C PRO A 163 -0.02 -4.15 -16.38
N LEU A 164 0.53 -3.92 -15.18
CA LEU A 164 1.10 -4.95 -14.32
C LEU A 164 0.04 -6.00 -13.90
N ILE A 165 -1.13 -5.54 -13.43
CA ILE A 165 -2.22 -6.43 -13.00
C ILE A 165 -2.78 -7.23 -14.18
N ARG A 166 -2.90 -6.61 -15.36
CA ARG A 166 -3.35 -7.31 -16.58
C ARG A 166 -2.40 -8.43 -16.95
N TYR A 167 -1.12 -8.10 -17.08
CA TYR A 167 -0.09 -9.08 -17.43
C TYR A 167 -0.03 -10.24 -16.42
N ALA A 168 -0.05 -9.93 -15.13
CA ALA A 168 -0.04 -10.94 -14.07
C ALA A 168 -1.26 -11.88 -14.12
N ARG A 169 -2.46 -11.36 -14.39
CA ARG A 169 -3.68 -12.17 -14.55
C ARG A 169 -3.60 -13.14 -15.73
N GLU A 170 -3.08 -12.67 -16.86
CA GLU A 170 -2.87 -13.51 -18.06
C GLU A 170 -1.90 -14.67 -17.79
N ARG A 171 -1.01 -14.53 -16.81
CA ARG A 171 -0.07 -15.56 -16.33
C ARG A 171 -0.60 -16.40 -15.17
N GLY A 172 -1.85 -16.22 -14.76
CA GLY A 172 -2.47 -16.96 -13.65
C GLY A 172 -1.86 -16.68 -12.29
N LYS A 173 -1.23 -15.50 -12.09
CA LYS A 173 -0.64 -15.11 -10.81
C LYS A 173 -1.71 -14.73 -9.81
N THR A 174 -1.42 -14.87 -8.51
CA THR A 174 -2.23 -14.23 -7.47
C THR A 174 -2.02 -12.73 -7.55
N VAL A 175 -3.10 -11.96 -7.67
CA VAL A 175 -3.02 -10.49 -7.78
C VAL A 175 -3.77 -9.81 -6.63
N ILE A 176 -3.13 -8.81 -6.03
CA ILE A 176 -3.71 -7.88 -5.06
C ILE A 176 -3.70 -6.50 -5.70
N THR A 177 -4.82 -5.79 -5.68
CA THR A 177 -4.99 -4.56 -6.46
C THR A 177 -5.10 -3.33 -5.58
N GLY A 178 -4.64 -2.18 -6.11
CA GLY A 178 -4.80 -0.88 -5.45
C GLY A 178 -6.26 -0.46 -5.29
N SER A 179 -7.16 -0.93 -6.15
CA SER A 179 -8.60 -0.70 -5.98
C SER A 179 -9.16 -1.40 -4.74
N GLU A 180 -8.61 -2.55 -4.33
CA GLU A 180 -8.97 -3.20 -3.06
C GLU A 180 -8.42 -2.43 -1.87
N VAL A 181 -7.17 -1.94 -1.96
CA VAL A 181 -6.59 -1.04 -0.93
C VAL A 181 -7.47 0.19 -0.75
N PHE A 182 -7.83 0.86 -1.86
CA PHE A 182 -8.67 2.05 -1.85
C PHE A 182 -10.04 1.79 -1.22
N ALA A 183 -10.70 0.69 -1.58
CA ALA A 183 -12.00 0.33 -1.04
C ALA A 183 -11.95 0.08 0.47
N ILE A 184 -10.97 -0.72 0.94
CA ILE A 184 -10.84 -1.04 2.36
C ILE A 184 -10.48 0.20 3.18
N GLN A 185 -9.50 1.02 2.73
CA GLN A 185 -9.12 2.22 3.47
C GLN A 185 -10.28 3.21 3.62
N ALA A 186 -11.13 3.34 2.59
CA ALA A 186 -12.30 4.22 2.63
C ALA A 186 -13.35 3.72 3.64
N VAL A 187 -13.58 2.41 3.71
CA VAL A 187 -14.47 1.81 4.73
C VAL A 187 -13.90 2.01 6.12
N GLU A 188 -12.61 1.82 6.33
CA GLU A 188 -12.00 2.04 7.65
C GLU A 188 -12.12 3.52 8.07
N GLN A 189 -11.96 4.48 7.15
CA GLN A 189 -12.25 5.89 7.42
C GLN A 189 -13.71 6.10 7.82
N PHE A 190 -14.64 5.51 7.07
CA PHE A 190 -16.08 5.58 7.40
C PHE A 190 -16.37 5.04 8.80
N VAL A 191 -15.80 3.89 9.16
CA VAL A 191 -15.94 3.29 10.50
C VAL A 191 -15.39 4.21 11.57
N LEU A 192 -14.21 4.80 11.36
CA LEU A 192 -13.59 5.76 12.30
C LEU A 192 -14.46 6.99 12.50
N TYR A 193 -15.12 7.49 11.45
CA TYR A 193 -15.98 8.69 11.54
C TYR A 193 -17.34 8.42 12.16
N THR A 194 -17.91 7.23 11.95
CA THR A 194 -19.32 6.95 12.30
C THR A 194 -19.47 5.95 13.44
N GLY A 195 -18.48 5.09 13.68
CA GLY A 195 -18.58 3.93 14.55
C GLY A 195 -19.40 2.78 13.95
N ILE A 196 -19.82 2.89 12.69
CA ILE A 196 -20.67 1.90 12.01
C ILE A 196 -19.82 1.14 10.99
N ARG A 197 -19.78 -0.19 11.10
CA ARG A 197 -19.17 -1.04 10.07
C ARG A 197 -20.26 -1.52 9.11
N PRO A 198 -20.14 -1.19 7.80
CA PRO A 198 -21.05 -1.71 6.81
C PRO A 198 -20.92 -3.25 6.70
N ASP A 199 -22.00 -3.94 6.38
CA ASP A 199 -21.95 -5.35 6.00
C ASP A 199 -21.26 -5.55 4.65
N ASP A 200 -20.90 -6.80 4.34
CA ASP A 200 -20.17 -7.11 3.11
C ASP A 200 -20.97 -6.78 1.85
N VAL A 201 -22.30 -6.86 1.89
CA VAL A 201 -23.18 -6.56 0.74
C VAL A 201 -23.14 -5.06 0.45
N LEU A 202 -23.27 -4.23 1.47
CA LEU A 202 -23.20 -2.77 1.33
C LEU A 202 -21.79 -2.34 0.91
N PHE A 203 -20.76 -2.96 1.48
CA PHE A 203 -19.37 -2.72 1.10
C PHE A 203 -19.15 -3.02 -0.40
N GLN A 204 -19.57 -4.19 -0.89
CA GLN A 204 -19.40 -4.56 -2.30
C GLN A 204 -20.15 -3.62 -3.24
N LYS A 205 -21.35 -3.18 -2.89
CA LYS A 205 -22.12 -2.19 -3.65
C LYS A 205 -21.41 -0.85 -3.71
N ALA A 206 -20.91 -0.33 -2.58
CA ALA A 206 -20.18 0.92 -2.52
C ALA A 206 -18.87 0.86 -3.30
N ALA A 207 -18.12 -0.23 -3.18
CA ALA A 207 -16.89 -0.47 -3.92
C ALA A 207 -17.11 -0.57 -5.44
N ALA A 208 -18.22 -1.17 -5.87
CA ALA A 208 -18.59 -1.20 -7.29
C ALA A 208 -18.95 0.20 -7.81
N TRP A 209 -19.70 0.98 -7.03
CA TRP A 209 -20.12 2.35 -7.36
C TRP A 209 -18.93 3.32 -7.47
N SER A 210 -17.92 3.18 -6.64
CA SER A 210 -16.72 4.03 -6.65
C SER A 210 -15.82 3.83 -7.89
N ARG A 211 -16.13 2.83 -8.73
CA ARG A 211 -15.38 2.49 -9.96
C ARG A 211 -16.06 2.96 -11.23
N LEU A 212 -17.27 3.57 -11.12
CA LEU A 212 -18.02 4.18 -12.22
C LEU A 212 -17.56 5.63 -12.44
#